data_2278642a6aeeff866fa3190c4585e586
#
_entry.id   2278642a6aeeff866fa3190c4585e586
#
_cell.length_a   1.000
_cell.length_b   1.000
_cell.length_c   1.000
_cell.angle_alpha   90.00
_cell.angle_beta   90.00
_cell.angle_gamma   90.00
#
_symmetry.space_group_name_H-M   'P 1'
#
loop_
_entity.id
_entity.type
_entity.pdbx_description
1 polymer ?
#
loop_
_entity_poly.entity_id
_entity_poly.type
_entity_poly.pdbx_seq_one_letter_code
_entity_poly.pdbx_strand_id
1 'polypeptide(L)'
;MVKGDKKVVEEKKVIKETKYCEVYKAVSIIDDDYYSSIEKIKVKSKNREEVRFALYKDTFKMERQFIPRSLDLTEKQLLELIRKAIEGKVFSDEFIKLLKDELNKI
;
A
#
# COMPACT_ATOMS: atom_id res chain seq x y z
N MET A 1 26.17 -2.38 -6.87
CA MET A 1 25.82 -2.90 -6.68
C MET A 1 25.43 -3.19 -6.47
N VAL A 2 25.07 -3.41 -6.29
CA VAL A 2 24.61 -3.96 -6.03
C VAL A 2 24.47 -4.17 -5.55
N LYS A 3 24.38 -4.16 -5.27
CA LYS A 3 24.16 -4.56 -4.81
C LYS A 3 23.74 -5.12 -4.54
N GLY A 4 23.59 -5.24 -4.47
CA GLY A 4 23.20 -5.93 -4.24
C GLY A 4 22.54 -6.33 -4.23
N ASP A 5 22.44 -6.38 -4.47
CA ASP A 5 21.74 -6.92 -4.45
C ASP A 5 21.37 -7.64 -4.13
N LYS A 6 21.60 -7.70 -3.92
CA LYS A 6 21.39 -8.52 -3.49
C LYS A 6 20.31 -9.06 -3.53
N LYS A 7 20.40 -9.69 -4.19
CA LYS A 7 19.31 -10.18 -4.14
C LYS A 7 18.96 -11.03 -3.10
N VAL A 8 18.37 -10.80 -2.60
CA VAL A 8 18.10 -11.42 -1.36
C VAL A 8 16.80 -12.14 -1.47
N VAL A 9 16.80 -13.35 -1.10
CA VAL A 9 15.54 -14.01 -0.93
C VAL A 9 14.86 -13.35 0.24
N GLU A 10 13.82 -12.61 -0.05
CA GLU A 10 13.06 -12.00 0.99
C GLU A 10 12.26 -13.03 1.72
N GLU A 11 12.52 -13.17 2.98
CA GLU A 11 11.63 -13.91 3.82
C GLU A 11 10.37 -13.09 4.03
N LYS A 12 9.24 -13.71 3.85
CA LYS A 12 7.98 -13.04 4.11
C LYS A 12 7.72 -13.06 5.61
N LYS A 13 8.12 -11.99 6.25
CA LYS A 13 7.86 -11.83 7.68
C LYS A 13 6.57 -11.09 7.87
N VAL A 14 5.72 -11.64 8.73
CA VAL A 14 4.49 -10.97 9.12
C VAL A 14 4.85 -9.90 10.13
N ILE A 15 4.58 -8.63 9.80
CA ILE A 15 4.84 -7.53 10.71
C ILE A 15 3.64 -7.19 11.57
N LYS A 16 2.46 -7.63 11.15
CA LYS A 16 1.24 -7.43 11.92
C LYS A 16 0.23 -8.47 11.46
N GLU A 17 -0.55 -8.98 12.38
CA GLU A 17 -1.53 -10.02 12.06
C GLU A 17 -2.82 -9.79 12.82
N THR A 18 -3.94 -9.98 12.13
CA THR A 18 -5.26 -10.03 12.74
C THR A 18 -5.89 -11.35 12.34
N LYS A 19 -7.10 -11.61 12.83
CA LYS A 19 -7.77 -12.85 12.42
C LYS A 19 -8.19 -12.80 10.94
N TYR A 20 -8.14 -11.64 10.32
CA TYR A 20 -8.56 -11.47 8.92
C TYR A 20 -7.40 -11.46 7.94
N CYS A 21 -6.26 -10.92 8.34
CA CYS A 21 -5.15 -10.78 7.40
C CYS A 21 -3.80 -10.72 8.10
N GLU A 22 -2.76 -10.95 7.28
CA GLU A 22 -1.36 -10.78 7.68
C GLU A 22 -0.77 -9.64 6.86
N VAL A 23 -0.03 -8.75 7.52
CA VAL A 23 0.66 -7.63 6.86
C VAL A 23 2.14 -7.96 6.79
N TYR A 24 2.70 -7.88 5.58
CA TYR A 24 4.10 -8.22 5.34
C TYR A 24 4.99 -7.01 5.14
N LYS A 25 4.48 -5.98 4.49
CA LYS A 25 5.23 -4.75 4.22
C LYS A 25 4.28 -3.58 4.31
N ALA A 26 4.79 -2.45 4.75
CA ALA A 26 3.98 -1.25 4.88
C ALA A 26 4.86 -0.02 4.77
N VAL A 27 4.34 0.99 4.10
CA VAL A 27 4.95 2.32 4.06
C VAL A 27 3.87 3.33 4.37
N SER A 28 4.25 4.44 4.96
CA SER A 28 3.28 5.44 5.39
C SER A 28 3.82 6.84 5.17
N ILE A 29 2.91 7.78 4.98
CA ILE A 29 3.22 9.19 5.11
C ILE A 29 2.39 9.74 6.27
N ILE A 30 2.92 10.77 6.92
CA ILE A 30 2.34 11.34 8.13
C ILE A 30 1.78 12.71 7.79
N ASP A 31 0.54 12.96 8.22
CA ASP A 31 -0.10 14.25 8.08
C ASP A 31 -0.83 14.54 9.40
N ASP A 32 -0.25 15.40 10.21
CA ASP A 32 -0.74 15.67 11.59
C ASP A 32 -0.81 14.36 12.37
N ASP A 33 -2.00 13.99 12.84
CA ASP A 33 -2.22 12.78 13.63
C ASP A 33 -2.50 11.57 12.77
N TYR A 34 -2.52 11.73 11.44
CA TYR A 34 -2.93 10.65 10.53
C TYR A 34 -1.73 10.07 9.81
N TYR A 35 -1.84 8.76 9.54
CA TYR A 35 -0.85 8.03 8.75
C TYR A 35 -1.58 7.40 7.58
N SER A 36 -1.23 7.83 6.36
CA SER A 36 -1.75 7.20 5.15
C SER A 36 -0.76 6.12 4.74
N SER A 37 -1.24 4.91 4.56
CA SER A 37 -0.36 3.75 4.43
C SER A 37 -0.73 2.93 3.21
N ILE A 38 0.28 2.37 2.56
CA ILE A 38 0.10 1.31 1.55
C ILE A 38 0.76 0.07 2.12
N GLU A 39 0.01 -1.03 2.14
CA GLU A 39 0.44 -2.25 2.82
C GLU A 39 0.28 -3.45 1.90
N LYS A 40 1.24 -4.37 1.97
CA LYS A 40 1.13 -5.67 1.33
C LYS A 40 0.54 -6.63 2.35
N ILE A 41 -0.61 -7.21 2.02
CA ILE A 41 -1.33 -8.07 2.95
C ILE A 41 -1.67 -9.40 2.31
N LYS A 42 -1.96 -10.39 3.14
CA LYS A 42 -2.57 -11.64 2.74
C LYS A 42 -3.91 -11.74 3.44
N VAL A 43 -4.97 -11.85 2.65
CA VAL A 43 -6.33 -11.99 3.18
C VAL A 43 -6.57 -13.46 3.44
N LYS A 44 -6.77 -13.80 4.72
CA LYS A 44 -6.83 -15.22 5.14
C LYS A 44 -8.01 -15.97 4.53
N SER A 45 -9.18 -15.32 4.49
CA SER A 45 -10.38 -15.99 3.99
C SER A 45 -10.30 -16.32 2.51
N LYS A 46 -9.51 -15.55 1.76
CA LYS A 46 -9.35 -15.75 0.31
C LYS A 46 -8.04 -16.41 -0.05
N ASN A 47 -7.14 -16.52 0.93
CA ASN A 47 -5.79 -17.04 0.74
C ASN A 47 -5.09 -16.35 -0.44
N ARG A 48 -5.18 -15.02 -0.49
CA ARG A 48 -4.58 -14.28 -1.61
C ARG A 48 -3.98 -12.96 -1.13
N GLU A 49 -2.97 -12.53 -1.86
CA GLU A 49 -2.28 -11.28 -1.57
C GLU A 49 -3.02 -10.12 -2.18
N GLU A 50 -3.07 -9.03 -1.43
CA GLU A 50 -3.70 -7.79 -1.86
C GLU A 50 -2.87 -6.62 -1.37
N VAL A 51 -3.11 -5.46 -1.99
CA VAL A 51 -2.55 -4.20 -1.54
C VAL A 51 -3.64 -3.44 -0.82
N ARG A 52 -3.33 -2.96 0.37
CA ARG A 52 -4.29 -2.23 1.20
C ARG A 52 -3.91 -0.75 1.26
N PHE A 53 -4.89 0.10 1.04
CA PHE A 53 -4.76 1.52 1.30
C PHE A 53 -5.45 1.77 2.63
N ALA A 54 -4.68 2.14 3.64
CA ALA A 54 -5.17 2.22 5.01
C ALA A 54 -4.88 3.58 5.62
N LEU A 55 -5.70 3.94 6.58
CA LEU A 55 -5.54 5.17 7.34
C LEU A 55 -5.44 4.81 8.82
N TYR A 56 -4.45 5.39 9.50
CA TYR A 56 -4.29 5.24 10.93
C TYR A 56 -4.28 6.60 11.57
N LYS A 57 -4.63 6.67 12.84
CA LYS A 57 -4.67 7.93 13.56
C LYS A 57 -4.16 7.72 14.99
N ASP A 58 -3.34 8.65 15.47
CA ASP A 58 -2.98 8.69 16.89
C ASP A 58 -4.19 9.16 17.69
N THR A 59 -4.49 8.44 18.74
CA THR A 59 -5.60 8.79 19.62
C THR A 59 -5.11 8.78 21.06
N PHE A 60 -5.97 9.22 21.98
CA PHE A 60 -5.66 9.15 23.40
C PHE A 60 -5.36 7.73 23.86
N LYS A 61 -6.01 6.75 23.23
CA LYS A 61 -5.93 5.38 23.71
C LYS A 61 -4.77 4.62 23.10
N MET A 62 -4.36 4.99 21.88
CA MET A 62 -3.25 4.29 21.24
C MET A 62 -2.70 5.09 20.10
N GLU A 63 -1.43 4.85 19.81
CA GLU A 63 -0.80 5.38 18.61
C GLU A 63 -1.24 4.52 17.43
N ARG A 64 -1.42 5.17 16.29
CA ARG A 64 -1.70 4.50 15.01
C ARG A 64 -2.89 3.55 15.09
N GLN A 65 -3.99 4.08 15.61
CA GLN A 65 -5.23 3.32 15.62
C GLN A 65 -5.76 3.22 14.19
N PHE A 66 -6.07 1.99 13.77
CA PHE A 66 -6.61 1.73 12.44
C PHE A 66 -7.98 2.37 12.29
N ILE A 67 -8.16 3.10 11.18
CA ILE A 67 -9.47 3.65 10.83
C ILE A 67 -10.14 2.61 9.92
N PRO A 68 -11.33 2.12 10.26
CA PRO A 68 -11.99 1.08 9.47
C PRO A 68 -12.25 1.51 8.04
N ARG A 69 -12.49 0.52 7.18
CA ARG A 69 -12.83 0.70 5.76
C ARG A 69 -11.64 1.05 4.89
N SER A 70 -10.60 0.26 5.02
CA SER A 70 -9.49 0.31 4.08
C SER A 70 -9.96 -0.16 2.70
N LEU A 71 -9.21 0.22 1.67
CA LEU A 71 -9.41 -0.31 0.32
C LEU A 71 -8.38 -1.40 0.09
N ASP A 72 -8.85 -2.61 -0.17
CA ASP A 72 -7.99 -3.77 -0.40
C ASP A 72 -8.22 -4.28 -1.81
N LEU A 73 -7.15 -4.33 -2.60
CA LEU A 73 -7.21 -4.72 -4.01
C LEU A 73 -6.04 -5.64 -4.35
N THR A 74 -6.27 -6.56 -5.27
CA THR A 74 -5.13 -7.24 -5.87
C THR A 74 -4.36 -6.24 -6.73
N GLU A 75 -3.10 -6.55 -7.02
CA GLU A 75 -2.33 -5.65 -7.87
C GLU A 75 -2.94 -5.51 -9.26
N LYS A 76 -3.52 -6.58 -9.79
CA LYS A 76 -4.21 -6.51 -11.06
C LYS A 76 -5.41 -5.56 -11.02
N GLN A 77 -6.20 -5.65 -9.95
CA GLN A 77 -7.34 -4.75 -9.77
C GLN A 77 -6.89 -3.32 -9.63
N LEU A 78 -5.80 -3.09 -8.88
CA LEU A 78 -5.26 -1.76 -8.71
C LEU A 78 -4.80 -1.18 -10.04
N LEU A 79 -4.09 -1.97 -10.84
CA LEU A 79 -3.63 -1.52 -12.14
C LEU A 79 -4.81 -1.16 -13.05
N GLU A 80 -5.84 -1.98 -13.03
CA GLU A 80 -7.04 -1.71 -13.84
C GLU A 80 -7.72 -0.42 -13.40
N LEU A 81 -7.82 -0.22 -12.09
CA LEU A 81 -8.46 0.97 -11.55
C LEU A 81 -7.66 2.23 -11.91
N ILE A 82 -6.33 2.15 -11.82
CA ILE A 82 -5.46 3.27 -12.21
C ILE A 82 -5.65 3.58 -13.70
N ARG A 83 -5.72 2.54 -14.54
CA ARG A 83 -5.93 2.73 -15.97
C ARG A 83 -7.25 3.48 -16.23
N LYS A 84 -8.30 3.07 -15.55
CA LYS A 84 -9.60 3.74 -15.70
C LYS A 84 -9.55 5.17 -15.21
N ALA A 85 -8.81 5.43 -14.14
CA ALA A 85 -8.67 6.79 -13.62
C ALA A 85 -7.92 7.68 -14.60
N ILE A 86 -6.92 7.12 -15.30
CA ILE A 86 -6.19 7.86 -16.32
C ILE A 86 -7.12 8.19 -17.50
N GLU A 87 -7.84 7.20 -17.99
CA GLU A 87 -8.76 7.37 -19.12
C GLU A 87 -9.88 8.34 -18.78
N GLY A 88 -10.38 8.28 -17.57
CA GLY A 88 -11.47 9.14 -17.11
C GLY A 88 -11.00 10.51 -16.62
N LYS A 89 -9.72 10.80 -16.71
CA LYS A 89 -9.13 12.09 -16.33
C LYS A 89 -9.38 12.44 -14.86
N VAL A 90 -9.36 11.41 -14.01
CA VAL A 90 -9.45 11.61 -12.56
C VAL A 90 -8.15 12.23 -12.06
N PHE A 91 -7.02 11.83 -12.64
CA PHE A 91 -5.71 12.39 -12.29
C PHE A 91 -5.39 13.57 -13.22
N SER A 92 -4.75 14.59 -12.66
CA SER A 92 -4.30 15.72 -13.48
C SER A 92 -3.15 15.29 -14.37
N ASP A 93 -2.95 16.04 -15.47
CA ASP A 93 -1.82 15.78 -16.37
C ASP A 93 -0.50 15.92 -15.63
N GLU A 94 -0.42 16.89 -14.71
CA GLU A 94 0.78 17.08 -13.91
C GLU A 94 1.08 15.85 -13.05
N PHE A 95 0.05 15.31 -12.39
CA PHE A 95 0.24 14.11 -11.57
C PHE A 95 0.71 12.94 -12.41
N ILE A 96 0.12 12.75 -13.60
CA ILE A 96 0.53 11.67 -14.50
C ILE A 96 2.00 11.81 -14.86
N LYS A 97 2.45 13.02 -15.16
CA LYS A 97 3.84 13.27 -15.51
C LYS A 97 4.76 12.92 -14.34
N LEU A 98 4.41 13.36 -13.14
CA LEU A 98 5.22 13.08 -11.96
C LEU A 98 5.25 11.58 -11.67
N LEU A 99 4.14 10.90 -11.85
CA LEU A 99 4.08 9.46 -11.64
C LEU A 99 4.97 8.72 -12.63
N LYS A 100 4.95 9.15 -13.90
CA LYS A 100 5.84 8.56 -14.91
C LYS A 100 7.31 8.74 -14.52
N ASP A 101 7.65 9.93 -14.01
CA ASP A 101 9.01 10.21 -13.58
C ASP A 101 9.43 9.26 -12.47
N GLU A 102 8.54 9.04 -11.49
CA GLU A 102 8.85 8.11 -10.39
C GLU A 102 9.05 6.70 -10.89
N LEU A 103 8.18 6.24 -11.78
CA LEU A 103 8.29 4.89 -12.33
C LEU A 103 9.55 4.70 -13.15
N ASN A 104 9.99 5.75 -13.84
CA ASN A 104 11.20 5.69 -14.66
C ASN A 104 12.48 5.63 -13.83
N LYS A 105 12.40 5.84 -12.53
CA LYS A 105 13.55 5.71 -11.63
C LYS A 105 13.87 4.27 -11.27
N ILE A 106 13.00 3.36 -11.59
CA ILE A 106 13.17 1.95 -11.22
C ILE A 106 14.13 1.24 -12.16
#